data_6cf8e2760ea0a30b0d894a9aefbe9542
#
_entry.id   6cf8e2760ea0a30b0d894a9aefbe9542
#
_cell.length_a   1.000
_cell.length_b   1.000
_cell.length_c   1.000
_cell.angle_alpha   90.00
_cell.angle_beta   90.00
_cell.angle_gamma   90.00
#
_symmetry.space_group_name_H-M   'P 1'
#
loop_
_entity.id
_entity.type
_entity.pdbx_description
1 polymer ?
#
loop_
_entity_poly.entity_id
_entity_poly.type
_entity_poly.pdbx_seq_one_letter_code
_entity_poly.pdbx_strand_id
1 'polypeptide(L)'
;VEFDISDDKKVAKKIVAKDKNGKDISVNLTENDLVFITNGSMTEGSGYGDDNTPAPFNKEPQGCWELWRNIAKQSDEFGHPDKFCTDTEKSNWESCTVTCHDERVPKYIEKITKRSPYGGKTVTGGIVTAVDSSWLMSWTINRQEQYYGQPEKDVVVWVYGLFSDVDGDYIKKPMRDCTGKEITKEWLFHIGVPVDEIEELAESCTAIPVMMPFITSQFMPREFGDRPYVVPKNAVNFAFLGQFAETLDDPGRDTVFTIEYSGRTAMEAVYVLTGVEKGVPEVYASRYDIRYLLNAGVCLLDGEKPKLDLPPLAKRK
;
A
#
# COMPACT_ATOMS: atom_id res chain seq x y z
N VAL A 1 19.85 5.30 15.55
CA VAL A 1 21.17 5.58 14.96
C VAL A 1 21.68 6.89 15.53
N GLU A 2 22.93 6.94 15.96
CA GLU A 2 23.60 8.14 16.44
C GLU A 2 24.52 8.68 15.35
N PHE A 3 24.50 10.00 15.13
CA PHE A 3 25.26 10.69 14.09
C PHE A 3 26.27 11.69 14.70
N ASP A 4 27.39 11.85 14.02
CA ASP A 4 28.31 12.95 14.20
C ASP A 4 28.05 13.97 13.07
N ILE A 5 27.62 15.16 13.44
CA ILE A 5 27.12 16.17 12.49
C ILE A 5 27.96 17.44 12.64
N SER A 6 28.57 17.87 11.54
CA SER A 6 29.23 19.15 11.38
C SER A 6 28.76 19.82 10.09
N ASP A 7 29.12 21.07 9.87
CA ASP A 7 28.69 21.86 8.70
C ASP A 7 29.08 21.22 7.35
N ASP A 8 30.21 20.53 7.31
CA ASP A 8 30.79 19.94 6.13
C ASP A 8 30.69 18.40 6.06
N LYS A 9 30.18 17.76 7.13
CA LYS A 9 30.17 16.30 7.20
C LYS A 9 29.10 15.75 8.16
N LYS A 10 28.38 14.72 7.71
CA LYS A 10 27.46 13.93 8.52
C LYS A 10 27.81 12.46 8.44
N VAL A 11 28.04 11.81 9.59
CA VAL A 11 28.50 10.43 9.69
C VAL A 11 27.67 9.64 10.68
N ALA A 12 27.13 8.52 10.27
CA ALA A 12 26.55 7.54 11.20
C ALA A 12 27.68 6.86 11.98
N LYS A 13 27.65 7.01 13.31
CA LYS A 13 28.73 6.53 14.21
C LYS A 13 28.36 5.29 15.00
N LYS A 14 27.06 5.09 15.24
CA LYS A 14 26.63 4.02 16.12
C LYS A 14 25.17 3.64 15.86
N ILE A 15 24.90 2.36 15.87
CA ILE A 15 23.55 1.82 15.94
C ILE A 15 23.27 1.41 17.39
N VAL A 16 22.17 1.88 17.95
CA VAL A 16 21.65 1.46 19.25
C VAL A 16 20.37 0.70 19.04
N ALA A 17 20.25 -0.47 19.61
CA ALA A 17 19.10 -1.34 19.46
C ALA A 17 18.82 -2.10 20.77
N LYS A 18 17.69 -2.76 20.84
CA LYS A 18 17.37 -3.73 21.90
C LYS A 18 17.35 -5.13 21.32
N ASP A 19 17.93 -6.08 22.03
CA ASP A 19 17.83 -7.48 21.66
C ASP A 19 16.41 -8.03 21.97
N LYS A 20 16.16 -9.29 21.61
CA LYS A 20 14.88 -9.96 21.85
C LYS A 20 14.47 -10.06 23.33
N ASN A 21 15.39 -9.81 24.26
CA ASN A 21 15.16 -9.81 25.69
C ASN A 21 15.02 -8.38 26.26
N GLY A 22 15.04 -7.36 25.41
CA GLY A 22 14.98 -5.95 25.80
C GLY A 22 16.30 -5.35 26.29
N LYS A 23 17.42 -6.09 26.18
CA LYS A 23 18.75 -5.61 26.58
C LYS A 23 19.31 -4.69 25.48
N ASP A 24 19.86 -3.55 25.92
CA ASP A 24 20.51 -2.62 25.00
C ASP A 24 21.77 -3.23 24.40
N ILE A 25 21.87 -3.13 23.09
CA ILE A 25 23.03 -3.51 22.29
C ILE A 25 23.42 -2.34 21.41
N SER A 26 24.69 -2.24 21.10
CA SER A 26 25.17 -1.19 20.18
C SER A 26 26.28 -1.71 19.27
N VAL A 27 26.32 -1.16 18.05
CA VAL A 27 27.36 -1.40 17.05
C VAL A 27 28.01 -0.07 16.74
N ASN A 28 29.31 0.04 16.99
CA ASN A 28 30.08 1.19 16.55
C ASN A 28 30.38 1.09 15.07
N LEU A 29 30.31 2.22 14.39
CA LEU A 29 30.48 2.32 12.94
C LEU A 29 31.69 3.20 12.61
N THR A 30 32.29 2.92 11.48
CA THR A 30 33.32 3.74 10.83
C THR A 30 32.74 4.40 9.57
N GLU A 31 33.45 5.29 8.95
CA GLU A 31 33.07 5.91 7.69
C GLU A 31 33.02 4.92 6.51
N ASN A 32 33.63 3.74 6.65
CA ASN A 32 33.62 2.68 5.65
C ASN A 32 32.40 1.74 5.79
N ASP A 33 31.64 1.85 6.86
CA ASP A 33 30.43 1.07 7.08
C ASP A 33 29.23 1.83 6.48
N LEU A 34 28.46 1.22 5.60
CA LEU A 34 27.28 1.83 5.01
C LEU A 34 26.03 1.49 5.82
N VAL A 35 25.22 2.51 6.13
CA VAL A 35 23.98 2.37 6.88
C VAL A 35 22.78 2.79 6.03
N PHE A 36 21.88 1.85 5.76
CA PHE A 36 20.63 2.11 5.06
C PHE A 36 19.48 2.08 6.06
N ILE A 37 18.71 3.17 6.12
CA ILE A 37 17.67 3.41 7.13
C ILE A 37 16.32 3.50 6.43
N THR A 38 15.39 2.63 6.78
CA THR A 38 14.00 2.75 6.33
C THR A 38 13.19 3.48 7.39
N ASN A 39 12.78 4.68 7.06
CA ASN A 39 11.99 5.55 7.92
C ASN A 39 10.51 5.21 7.86
N GLY A 40 9.83 5.22 9.01
CA GLY A 40 8.41 5.01 9.12
C GLY A 40 7.94 3.67 8.53
N SER A 41 6.68 3.36 8.67
CA SER A 41 6.06 2.21 8.01
C SER A 41 4.55 2.43 7.91
N MET A 42 4.00 2.27 6.72
CA MET A 42 2.54 2.36 6.50
C MET A 42 1.78 1.22 7.17
N THR A 43 2.41 0.08 7.38
CA THR A 43 1.77 -1.11 7.95
C THR A 43 2.07 -1.30 9.43
N GLU A 44 2.79 -0.36 10.05
CA GLU A 44 3.05 -0.43 11.49
C GLU A 44 1.77 -0.26 12.29
N GLY A 45 1.70 -0.93 13.44
CA GLY A 45 0.53 -0.88 14.30
C GLY A 45 -0.70 -1.61 13.74
N SER A 46 -0.59 -2.30 12.60
CA SER A 46 -1.71 -3.07 12.03
C SER A 46 -2.28 -4.05 13.04
N GLY A 47 -3.58 -3.96 13.27
CA GLY A 47 -4.34 -4.87 14.11
C GLY A 47 -5.08 -5.90 13.27
N TYR A 48 -5.15 -7.13 13.75
CA TYR A 48 -5.87 -8.22 13.09
C TYR A 48 -7.08 -8.63 13.92
N GLY A 49 -8.23 -8.70 13.29
CA GLY A 49 -9.42 -9.32 13.85
C GLY A 49 -9.65 -10.74 13.27
N ASP A 50 -10.84 -11.23 13.45
CA ASP A 50 -11.30 -12.50 12.89
C ASP A 50 -12.79 -12.42 12.52
N ASP A 51 -13.39 -13.56 12.19
CA ASP A 51 -14.82 -13.67 11.85
C ASP A 51 -15.75 -12.97 12.86
N ASN A 52 -15.38 -13.01 14.16
CA ASN A 52 -16.23 -12.59 15.27
C ASN A 52 -15.66 -11.43 16.09
N THR A 53 -14.45 -10.99 15.78
CA THR A 53 -13.73 -9.96 16.53
C THR A 53 -13.29 -8.84 15.60
N PRO A 54 -13.62 -7.56 15.89
CA PRO A 54 -13.07 -6.43 15.14
C PRO A 54 -11.56 -6.33 15.24
N ALA A 55 -10.92 -5.76 14.23
CA ALA A 55 -9.50 -5.50 14.25
C ALA A 55 -9.17 -4.33 15.21
N PRO A 56 -8.20 -4.46 16.14
CA PRO A 56 -7.86 -3.39 17.07
C PRO A 56 -7.23 -2.20 16.36
N PHE A 57 -7.67 -0.99 16.69
CA PHE A 57 -7.13 0.26 16.16
C PHE A 57 -6.00 0.80 17.03
N ASN A 58 -4.76 0.44 16.71
CA ASN A 58 -3.54 0.83 17.45
C ASN A 58 -3.06 2.22 17.00
N LYS A 59 -3.47 3.28 17.68
CA LYS A 59 -3.23 4.68 17.27
C LYS A 59 -1.82 5.19 17.57
N GLU A 60 -1.11 4.54 18.47
CA GLU A 60 0.18 5.03 18.96
C GLU A 60 1.33 4.63 18.00
N PRO A 61 2.09 5.61 17.49
CA PRO A 61 3.27 5.33 16.68
C PRO A 61 4.35 4.62 17.52
N GLN A 62 4.86 3.52 17.01
CA GLN A 62 5.90 2.70 17.63
C GLN A 62 6.99 2.36 16.58
N GLY A 63 7.96 1.54 16.96
CA GLY A 63 8.90 0.88 16.07
C GLY A 63 9.57 1.80 15.04
N CYS A 64 9.14 1.74 13.79
CA CYS A 64 9.75 2.52 12.69
C CYS A 64 9.50 4.02 12.83
N TRP A 65 8.37 4.44 13.40
CA TRP A 65 8.07 5.85 13.67
C TRP A 65 8.92 6.39 14.83
N GLU A 66 9.11 5.59 15.87
CA GLU A 66 9.99 5.94 16.99
C GLU A 66 11.45 6.03 16.54
N LEU A 67 11.91 5.11 15.70
CA LEU A 67 13.23 5.17 15.07
C LEU A 67 13.41 6.51 14.34
N TRP A 68 12.46 6.90 13.49
CA TRP A 68 12.56 8.14 12.73
C TRP A 68 12.50 9.38 13.64
N ARG A 69 11.61 9.40 14.65
CA ARG A 69 11.58 10.47 15.65
C ARG A 69 12.92 10.66 16.37
N ASN A 70 13.58 9.56 16.72
CA ASN A 70 14.89 9.62 17.40
C ASN A 70 16.01 10.08 16.45
N ILE A 71 15.91 9.81 15.17
CA ILE A 71 16.83 10.30 14.15
C ILE A 71 16.58 11.79 13.89
N ALA A 72 15.34 12.19 13.70
CA ALA A 72 14.94 13.57 13.38
C ALA A 72 15.31 14.58 14.48
N LYS A 73 15.39 14.16 15.75
CA LYS A 73 15.88 15.00 16.85
C LYS A 73 17.32 15.49 16.69
N GLN A 74 18.11 14.85 15.82
CA GLN A 74 19.54 15.15 15.69
C GLN A 74 19.83 16.16 14.57
N SER A 75 18.91 16.35 13.60
CA SER A 75 19.00 17.36 12.54
C SER A 75 17.66 17.60 11.90
N ASP A 76 17.35 18.87 11.59
CA ASP A 76 16.14 19.26 10.84
C ASP A 76 16.14 18.67 9.40
N GLU A 77 17.32 18.38 8.84
CA GLU A 77 17.45 17.72 7.52
C GLU A 77 16.99 16.24 7.53
N PHE A 78 16.74 15.67 8.70
CA PHE A 78 16.30 14.27 8.82
C PHE A 78 14.77 14.12 8.83
N GLY A 79 14.05 15.22 8.48
CA GLY A 79 12.62 15.25 8.27
C GLY A 79 11.78 15.38 9.54
N HIS A 80 10.47 15.36 9.36
CA HIS A 80 9.47 15.63 10.41
C HIS A 80 8.44 14.51 10.50
N PRO A 81 8.75 13.38 11.16
CA PRO A 81 7.89 12.19 11.20
C PRO A 81 6.48 12.47 11.74
N ASP A 82 6.32 13.44 12.64
CA ASP A 82 5.03 13.76 13.23
C ASP A 82 4.00 14.30 12.21
N LYS A 83 4.44 14.79 11.06
CA LYS A 83 3.55 15.13 9.94
C LYS A 83 2.82 13.93 9.37
N PHE A 84 3.38 12.74 9.55
CA PHE A 84 2.90 11.51 8.93
C PHE A 84 2.21 10.55 9.90
N CYS A 85 2.55 10.61 11.21
CA CYS A 85 2.15 9.58 12.16
C CYS A 85 1.33 10.06 13.36
N THR A 86 0.86 11.32 13.38
CA THR A 86 0.09 11.85 14.52
C THR A 86 -1.42 11.86 14.31
N ASP A 87 -1.90 11.87 13.07
CA ASP A 87 -3.33 11.93 12.76
C ASP A 87 -3.82 10.60 12.16
N THR A 88 -3.93 9.58 13.01
CA THR A 88 -4.40 8.26 12.60
C THR A 88 -5.87 8.24 12.18
N GLU A 89 -6.66 9.22 12.59
CA GLU A 89 -8.06 9.34 12.11
C GLU A 89 -8.11 9.65 10.60
N LYS A 90 -7.11 10.34 10.06
CA LYS A 90 -7.02 10.63 8.62
C LYS A 90 -6.15 9.66 7.84
N SER A 91 -5.18 9.00 8.49
CA SER A 91 -4.21 8.14 7.80
C SER A 91 -4.57 6.66 7.82
N ASN A 92 -5.68 6.28 8.44
CA ASN A 92 -6.12 4.90 8.49
C ASN A 92 -7.00 4.50 7.32
N TRP A 93 -7.05 3.25 7.05
CA TRP A 93 -8.15 2.54 6.43
C TRP A 93 -8.21 1.11 7.00
N GLU A 94 -9.27 0.39 6.68
CA GLU A 94 -9.42 -1.00 7.06
C GLU A 94 -9.57 -1.87 5.83
N SER A 95 -8.95 -3.03 5.86
CA SER A 95 -9.12 -4.07 4.85
C SER A 95 -9.64 -5.36 5.48
N CYS A 96 -10.19 -6.23 4.64
CA CYS A 96 -10.61 -7.56 5.06
C CYS A 96 -10.27 -8.55 3.95
N THR A 97 -9.56 -9.62 4.31
CA THR A 97 -9.39 -10.76 3.41
C THR A 97 -10.54 -11.72 3.64
N VAL A 98 -11.38 -11.89 2.63
CA VAL A 98 -12.55 -12.79 2.66
C VAL A 98 -12.24 -14.01 1.81
N THR A 99 -12.33 -15.21 2.42
CA THR A 99 -12.26 -16.49 1.71
C THR A 99 -13.68 -17.05 1.57
N CYS A 100 -14.16 -17.13 0.35
CA CYS A 100 -15.49 -17.62 0.02
C CYS A 100 -15.41 -19.13 -0.23
N HIS A 101 -16.14 -19.94 0.54
CA HIS A 101 -16.19 -21.39 0.43
C HIS A 101 -17.45 -21.87 -0.33
N ASP A 102 -18.46 -21.02 -0.45
CA ASP A 102 -19.71 -21.34 -1.17
C ASP A 102 -19.63 -20.91 -2.65
N GLU A 103 -19.90 -21.83 -3.55
CA GLU A 103 -19.84 -21.62 -5.02
C GLU A 103 -20.90 -20.62 -5.54
N ARG A 104 -21.82 -20.14 -4.71
CA ARG A 104 -22.79 -19.10 -5.08
C ARG A 104 -22.15 -17.73 -5.14
N VAL A 105 -21.24 -17.39 -4.22
CA VAL A 105 -20.56 -16.08 -4.18
C VAL A 105 -19.80 -15.76 -5.47
N PRO A 106 -18.99 -16.67 -6.02
CA PRO A 106 -18.35 -16.47 -7.32
C PRO A 106 -19.28 -16.09 -8.47
N LYS A 107 -20.54 -16.51 -8.46
CA LYS A 107 -21.52 -16.14 -9.50
C LYS A 107 -21.89 -14.65 -9.46
N TYR A 108 -21.96 -14.05 -8.28
CA TYR A 108 -22.19 -12.61 -8.12
C TYR A 108 -20.96 -11.81 -8.57
N ILE A 109 -19.76 -12.28 -8.25
CA ILE A 109 -18.51 -11.71 -8.73
C ILE A 109 -18.46 -11.72 -10.26
N GLU A 110 -18.77 -12.86 -10.89
CA GLU A 110 -18.76 -13.02 -12.35
C GLU A 110 -19.78 -12.11 -13.07
N LYS A 111 -20.94 -11.83 -12.45
CA LYS A 111 -21.91 -10.85 -12.99
C LYS A 111 -21.31 -9.46 -13.16
N ILE A 112 -20.42 -9.04 -12.25
CA ILE A 112 -19.76 -7.73 -12.28
C ILE A 112 -18.53 -7.75 -13.19
N THR A 113 -17.62 -8.71 -12.97
CA THR A 113 -16.32 -8.75 -13.63
C THR A 113 -16.36 -9.32 -15.05
N LYS A 114 -17.43 -10.03 -15.40
CA LYS A 114 -17.57 -10.81 -16.65
C LYS A 114 -16.46 -11.86 -16.83
N ARG A 115 -15.85 -12.28 -15.72
CA ARG A 115 -14.77 -13.27 -15.68
C ARG A 115 -15.00 -14.25 -14.55
N SER A 116 -14.86 -15.55 -14.87
CA SER A 116 -14.94 -16.58 -13.85
C SER A 116 -13.75 -16.51 -12.90
N PRO A 117 -13.95 -16.52 -11.58
CA PRO A 117 -12.87 -16.65 -10.61
C PRO A 117 -12.02 -17.92 -10.81
N TYR A 118 -12.58 -18.96 -11.41
CA TYR A 118 -11.90 -20.24 -11.66
C TYR A 118 -11.18 -20.32 -13.01
N GLY A 119 -11.16 -19.24 -13.77
CA GLY A 119 -10.61 -19.20 -15.14
C GLY A 119 -9.08 -19.20 -15.22
N GLY A 120 -8.36 -19.30 -14.12
CA GLY A 120 -6.88 -19.30 -14.06
C GLY A 120 -6.23 -17.96 -14.50
N LYS A 121 -7.02 -16.88 -14.58
CA LYS A 121 -6.59 -15.51 -14.92
C LYS A 121 -6.97 -14.55 -13.80
N THR A 122 -6.41 -13.33 -13.85
CA THR A 122 -6.82 -12.23 -12.97
C THR A 122 -8.30 -11.94 -13.16
N VAL A 123 -9.07 -11.91 -12.07
CA VAL A 123 -10.53 -11.78 -12.12
C VAL A 123 -10.96 -10.34 -12.29
N THR A 124 -10.44 -9.42 -11.47
CA THR A 124 -10.85 -8.02 -11.52
C THR A 124 -10.02 -7.17 -12.48
N GLY A 125 -8.82 -7.58 -12.84
CA GLY A 125 -7.91 -6.80 -13.71
C GLY A 125 -7.42 -5.47 -13.08
N GLY A 126 -7.96 -5.09 -11.94
CA GLY A 126 -7.70 -3.89 -11.16
C GLY A 126 -8.59 -3.88 -9.94
N ILE A 127 -8.78 -2.71 -9.33
CA ILE A 127 -9.66 -2.52 -8.19
C ILE A 127 -11.08 -2.21 -8.68
N VAL A 128 -12.08 -2.84 -8.08
CA VAL A 128 -13.51 -2.54 -8.27
C VAL A 128 -13.98 -1.73 -7.07
N THR A 129 -14.57 -0.58 -7.30
CA THR A 129 -15.07 0.30 -6.24
C THR A 129 -16.59 0.41 -6.32
N ALA A 130 -17.28 0.16 -5.21
CA ALA A 130 -18.69 0.47 -5.04
C ALA A 130 -18.83 1.97 -4.72
N VAL A 131 -19.13 2.77 -5.74
CA VAL A 131 -19.15 4.25 -5.62
C VAL A 131 -20.28 4.78 -4.75
N ASP A 132 -21.30 3.97 -4.50
CA ASP A 132 -22.44 4.24 -3.61
C ASP A 132 -22.25 3.70 -2.19
N SER A 133 -21.11 3.05 -1.91
CA SER A 133 -20.78 2.59 -0.57
C SER A 133 -20.38 3.75 0.34
N SER A 134 -21.02 3.85 1.50
CA SER A 134 -20.66 4.83 2.54
C SER A 134 -19.22 4.67 3.03
N TRP A 135 -18.67 3.44 3.01
CA TRP A 135 -17.28 3.17 3.33
C TRP A 135 -16.32 3.45 2.15
N LEU A 136 -16.85 3.83 0.98
CA LEU A 136 -16.12 3.83 -0.29
C LEU A 136 -15.40 2.49 -0.49
N MET A 137 -16.18 1.42 -0.36
CA MET A 137 -15.68 0.06 -0.37
C MET A 137 -15.12 -0.31 -1.73
N SER A 138 -13.94 -0.90 -1.71
CA SER A 138 -13.27 -1.41 -2.90
C SER A 138 -12.83 -2.85 -2.68
N TRP A 139 -12.70 -3.61 -3.76
CA TRP A 139 -12.26 -4.99 -3.70
C TRP A 139 -11.48 -5.42 -4.94
N THR A 140 -10.66 -6.46 -4.79
CA THR A 140 -9.90 -7.04 -5.89
C THR A 140 -9.74 -8.54 -5.71
N ILE A 141 -9.68 -9.25 -6.83
CA ILE A 141 -9.46 -10.69 -6.88
C ILE A 141 -8.36 -10.97 -7.89
N ASN A 142 -7.26 -11.48 -7.39
CA ASN A 142 -6.16 -11.93 -8.21
C ASN A 142 -6.51 -13.26 -8.90
N ARG A 143 -5.56 -13.78 -9.68
CA ARG A 143 -5.66 -15.15 -10.19
C ARG A 143 -5.82 -16.13 -9.02
N GLN A 144 -6.79 -17.05 -9.12
CA GLN A 144 -6.96 -18.16 -8.21
C GLN A 144 -6.25 -19.41 -8.83
N GLU A 145 -5.64 -20.27 -8.11
CA GLU A 145 -5.35 -20.19 -6.67
C GLU A 145 -4.35 -19.06 -6.35
N GLN A 146 -4.61 -18.30 -5.30
CA GLN A 146 -3.72 -17.22 -4.87
C GLN A 146 -2.63 -17.72 -3.93
N TYR A 147 -2.94 -18.71 -3.11
CA TYR A 147 -2.04 -19.26 -2.10
C TYR A 147 -1.79 -20.75 -2.31
N TYR A 148 -0.58 -21.20 -1.99
CA TYR A 148 -0.23 -22.61 -2.03
C TYR A 148 -1.13 -23.43 -1.08
N GLY A 149 -1.76 -24.47 -1.63
CA GLY A 149 -2.67 -25.33 -0.88
C GLY A 149 -4.08 -24.76 -0.66
N GLN A 150 -4.42 -23.65 -1.32
CA GLN A 150 -5.80 -23.17 -1.35
C GLN A 150 -6.69 -24.21 -2.04
N PRO A 151 -7.86 -24.58 -1.44
CA PRO A 151 -8.82 -25.47 -2.10
C PRO A 151 -9.31 -24.89 -3.44
N GLU A 152 -9.46 -25.74 -4.46
CA GLU A 152 -9.82 -25.33 -5.82
C GLU A 152 -11.13 -24.52 -5.93
N LYS A 153 -12.06 -24.77 -4.99
CA LYS A 153 -13.37 -24.08 -4.97
C LYS A 153 -13.38 -22.78 -4.21
N ASP A 154 -12.36 -22.55 -3.39
CA ASP A 154 -12.26 -21.33 -2.60
C ASP A 154 -11.85 -20.16 -3.46
N VAL A 155 -12.47 -19.00 -3.19
CA VAL A 155 -12.11 -17.74 -3.83
C VAL A 155 -11.69 -16.75 -2.75
N VAL A 156 -10.46 -16.28 -2.83
CA VAL A 156 -9.93 -15.26 -1.91
C VAL A 156 -10.12 -13.88 -2.51
N VAL A 157 -10.76 -13.01 -1.75
CA VAL A 157 -11.07 -11.63 -2.09
C VAL A 157 -10.39 -10.69 -1.10
N TRP A 158 -9.74 -9.66 -1.58
CA TRP A 158 -9.28 -8.56 -0.73
C TRP A 158 -10.27 -7.39 -0.86
N VAL A 159 -10.88 -7.03 0.27
CA VAL A 159 -11.83 -5.94 0.41
C VAL A 159 -11.22 -4.85 1.27
N TYR A 160 -11.49 -3.57 1.02
CA TYR A 160 -11.10 -2.49 1.89
C TYR A 160 -12.07 -1.31 1.82
N GLY A 161 -12.17 -0.56 2.92
CA GLY A 161 -12.92 0.68 3.02
C GLY A 161 -12.01 1.85 3.38
N LEU A 162 -12.20 2.99 2.72
CA LEU A 162 -11.41 4.20 2.99
C LEU A 162 -11.99 5.04 4.12
N PHE A 163 -13.31 4.98 4.31
CA PHE A 163 -14.02 5.71 5.37
C PHE A 163 -14.41 4.74 6.48
N SER A 164 -13.45 4.42 7.33
CA SER A 164 -13.62 3.40 8.37
C SER A 164 -14.47 3.86 9.57
N ASP A 165 -14.73 5.17 9.67
CA ASP A 165 -15.41 5.84 10.79
C ASP A 165 -16.89 6.17 10.56
N VAL A 166 -17.42 5.87 9.36
CA VAL A 166 -18.84 6.09 9.02
C VAL A 166 -19.63 4.79 9.02
N ASP A 167 -20.94 4.88 9.26
CA ASP A 167 -21.81 3.72 9.24
C ASP A 167 -21.94 3.14 7.83
N GLY A 168 -21.93 1.81 7.72
CA GLY A 168 -22.17 1.08 6.48
C GLY A 168 -23.65 1.20 6.00
N ASP A 169 -23.87 0.81 4.75
CA ASP A 169 -25.19 0.90 4.13
C ASP A 169 -26.11 -0.27 4.53
N TYR A 170 -25.56 -1.44 4.78
CA TYR A 170 -26.26 -2.63 5.26
C TYR A 170 -26.09 -2.83 6.77
N ILE A 171 -24.85 -2.85 7.26
CA ILE A 171 -24.51 -3.15 8.66
C ILE A 171 -24.86 -2.00 9.63
N LYS A 172 -24.98 -0.74 9.17
CA LYS A 172 -25.30 0.43 10.01
C LYS A 172 -24.38 0.60 11.22
N LYS A 173 -23.08 0.40 11.00
CA LYS A 173 -22.02 0.48 11.99
C LYS A 173 -20.72 0.89 11.29
N PRO A 174 -19.81 1.67 11.94
CA PRO A 174 -18.52 1.99 11.37
C PRO A 174 -17.70 0.74 11.03
N MET A 175 -17.00 0.75 9.88
CA MET A 175 -16.23 -0.42 9.43
C MET A 175 -15.24 -0.87 10.49
N ARG A 176 -14.53 0.08 11.12
CA ARG A 176 -13.52 -0.17 12.16
C ARG A 176 -14.05 -0.83 13.45
N ASP A 177 -15.36 -0.86 13.63
CA ASP A 177 -16.02 -1.51 14.74
C ASP A 177 -16.65 -2.85 14.34
N CYS A 178 -16.54 -3.22 13.04
CA CYS A 178 -17.14 -4.41 12.47
C CYS A 178 -16.24 -5.64 12.65
N THR A 179 -16.89 -6.78 12.86
CA THR A 179 -16.22 -8.09 12.77
C THR A 179 -16.01 -8.49 11.31
N GLY A 180 -15.18 -9.51 11.05
CA GLY A 180 -14.98 -10.01 9.70
C GLY A 180 -16.28 -10.44 9.01
N LYS A 181 -17.21 -11.07 9.74
CA LYS A 181 -18.53 -11.43 9.23
C LYS A 181 -19.37 -10.22 8.85
N GLU A 182 -19.36 -9.16 9.66
CA GLU A 182 -20.09 -7.93 9.36
C GLU A 182 -19.55 -7.23 8.12
N ILE A 183 -18.23 -7.14 7.97
CA ILE A 183 -17.60 -6.59 6.75
C ILE A 183 -17.96 -7.45 5.52
N THR A 184 -17.96 -8.75 5.67
CA THR A 184 -18.37 -9.68 4.59
C THR A 184 -19.82 -9.44 4.17
N LYS A 185 -20.74 -9.27 5.12
CA LYS A 185 -22.16 -8.96 4.82
C LYS A 185 -22.32 -7.65 4.04
N GLU A 186 -21.62 -6.60 4.46
CA GLU A 186 -21.59 -5.31 3.75
C GLU A 186 -21.08 -5.47 2.32
N TRP A 187 -19.97 -6.20 2.14
CA TRP A 187 -19.42 -6.48 0.82
C TRP A 187 -20.38 -7.28 -0.07
N LEU A 188 -21.01 -8.34 0.46
CA LEU A 188 -22.00 -9.14 -0.25
C LEU A 188 -23.20 -8.29 -0.71
N PHE A 189 -23.66 -7.35 0.14
CA PHE A 189 -24.69 -6.39 -0.23
C PHE A 189 -24.29 -5.56 -1.44
N HIS A 190 -23.05 -5.01 -1.45
CA HIS A 190 -22.57 -4.17 -2.54
C HIS A 190 -22.25 -4.93 -3.84
N ILE A 191 -22.02 -6.23 -3.80
CA ILE A 191 -21.90 -7.05 -5.04
C ILE A 191 -23.25 -7.57 -5.54
N GLY A 192 -24.34 -7.17 -4.90
CA GLY A 192 -25.73 -7.44 -5.35
C GLY A 192 -26.27 -8.81 -4.97
N VAL A 193 -25.81 -9.37 -3.85
CA VAL A 193 -26.42 -10.55 -3.23
C VAL A 193 -27.79 -10.16 -2.67
N PRO A 194 -28.85 -10.96 -2.91
CA PRO A 194 -30.17 -10.73 -2.28
C PRO A 194 -30.06 -10.69 -0.76
N VAL A 195 -30.81 -9.76 -0.13
CA VAL A 195 -30.73 -9.52 1.31
C VAL A 195 -31.02 -10.79 2.14
N ASP A 196 -31.92 -11.63 1.67
CA ASP A 196 -32.28 -12.89 2.32
C ASP A 196 -31.23 -14.00 2.20
N GLU A 197 -30.24 -13.84 1.31
CA GLU A 197 -29.11 -14.77 1.18
C GLU A 197 -27.83 -14.28 1.89
N ILE A 198 -27.72 -13.01 2.25
CA ILE A 198 -26.49 -12.40 2.78
C ILE A 198 -26.00 -13.10 4.04
N GLU A 199 -26.91 -13.36 4.99
CA GLU A 199 -26.54 -13.99 6.27
C GLU A 199 -25.92 -15.37 6.07
N GLU A 200 -26.60 -16.23 5.31
CA GLU A 200 -26.14 -17.58 5.04
C GLU A 200 -24.79 -17.59 4.28
N LEU A 201 -24.65 -16.73 3.26
CA LEU A 201 -23.43 -16.67 2.48
C LEU A 201 -22.26 -16.08 3.27
N ALA A 202 -22.50 -15.08 4.13
CA ALA A 202 -21.45 -14.55 5.00
C ALA A 202 -20.97 -15.60 6.01
N GLU A 203 -21.90 -16.40 6.59
CA GLU A 203 -21.51 -17.49 7.49
C GLU A 203 -20.66 -18.57 6.78
N SER A 204 -20.84 -18.76 5.49
CA SER A 204 -20.02 -19.68 4.69
C SER A 204 -18.63 -19.13 4.34
N CYS A 205 -18.32 -17.88 4.63
CA CYS A 205 -17.00 -17.29 4.37
C CYS A 205 -16.13 -17.30 5.62
N THR A 206 -14.81 -17.25 5.46
CA THR A 206 -13.85 -16.91 6.51
C THR A 206 -13.30 -15.51 6.23
N ALA A 207 -13.25 -14.64 7.24
CA ALA A 207 -12.86 -13.26 7.06
C ALA A 207 -11.84 -12.79 8.11
N ILE A 208 -10.82 -12.08 7.66
CA ILE A 208 -9.77 -11.53 8.51
C ILE A 208 -9.69 -10.04 8.26
N PRO A 209 -10.35 -9.21 9.11
CA PRO A 209 -10.20 -7.77 9.05
C PRO A 209 -8.81 -7.33 9.53
N VAL A 210 -8.30 -6.26 8.93
CA VAL A 210 -7.00 -5.69 9.26
C VAL A 210 -7.15 -4.17 9.31
N MET A 211 -7.08 -3.59 10.50
CA MET A 211 -7.04 -2.15 10.70
C MET A 211 -5.59 -1.67 10.57
N MET A 212 -5.36 -0.70 9.69
CA MET A 212 -4.05 -0.15 9.39
C MET A 212 -4.01 1.36 9.68
N PRO A 213 -3.50 1.77 10.86
CA PRO A 213 -3.57 3.16 11.33
C PRO A 213 -2.82 4.15 10.44
N PHE A 214 -1.72 3.72 9.79
CA PHE A 214 -0.78 4.58 9.07
C PHE A 214 -0.75 4.30 7.57
N ILE A 215 -1.72 3.56 7.03
CA ILE A 215 -1.65 3.04 5.64
C ILE A 215 -1.60 4.14 4.57
N THR A 216 -2.19 5.31 4.85
CA THR A 216 -2.15 6.46 3.94
C THR A 216 -1.31 7.62 4.47
N SER A 217 -0.48 7.38 5.47
CA SER A 217 0.37 8.41 6.09
C SER A 217 1.26 9.15 5.09
N GLN A 218 1.75 8.49 4.04
CA GLN A 218 2.56 9.12 2.99
C GLN A 218 1.78 10.17 2.17
N PHE A 219 0.46 10.18 2.23
CA PHE A 219 -0.41 11.18 1.58
C PHE A 219 -0.81 12.33 2.51
N MET A 220 -0.37 12.31 3.78
CA MET A 220 -0.66 13.42 4.69
C MET A 220 -0.06 14.73 4.17
N PRO A 221 -0.73 15.87 4.40
CA PRO A 221 -0.23 17.18 4.00
C PRO A 221 1.17 17.44 4.55
N ARG A 222 2.10 17.76 3.67
CA ARG A 222 3.51 17.96 3.99
C ARG A 222 4.10 19.13 3.20
N GLU A 223 5.21 19.63 3.71
CA GLU A 223 6.06 20.61 3.04
C GLU A 223 7.36 19.97 2.55
N PHE A 224 8.10 20.72 1.78
CA PHE A 224 9.43 20.32 1.34
C PHE A 224 10.37 20.23 2.55
N GLY A 225 11.08 19.13 2.72
CA GLY A 225 11.94 18.86 3.88
C GLY A 225 11.26 18.03 5.00
N ASP A 226 9.94 17.84 4.97
CA ASP A 226 9.27 16.93 5.91
C ASP A 226 9.72 15.47 5.73
N ARG A 227 10.11 15.07 4.52
CA ARG A 227 10.85 13.83 4.26
C ARG A 227 12.34 14.15 4.07
N PRO A 228 13.27 13.40 4.67
CA PRO A 228 14.69 13.58 4.40
C PRO A 228 15.02 13.18 2.95
N TYR A 229 16.03 13.80 2.37
CA TYR A 229 16.61 13.29 1.12
C TYR A 229 17.17 11.87 1.32
N VAL A 230 17.14 11.06 0.27
CA VAL A 230 17.74 9.72 0.28
C VAL A 230 19.17 9.78 0.80
N VAL A 231 19.99 10.66 0.26
CA VAL A 231 21.30 10.97 0.82
C VAL A 231 21.32 12.45 1.21
N PRO A 232 21.20 12.79 2.51
CA PRO A 232 21.27 14.17 2.96
C PRO A 232 22.58 14.85 2.54
N LYS A 233 22.54 16.15 2.38
CA LYS A 233 23.72 16.91 2.01
C LYS A 233 24.88 16.62 2.99
N ASN A 234 26.06 16.34 2.45
CA ASN A 234 27.26 16.00 3.22
C ASN A 234 27.17 14.70 4.04
N ALA A 235 26.21 13.84 3.78
CA ALA A 235 26.18 12.49 4.36
C ALA A 235 27.29 11.63 3.74
N VAL A 236 28.02 10.91 4.59
CA VAL A 236 29.22 10.13 4.19
C VAL A 236 28.87 8.66 4.02
N ASN A 237 28.16 8.09 4.99
CA ASN A 237 28.04 6.64 5.10
C ASN A 237 26.61 6.16 5.43
N PHE A 238 25.61 6.98 5.21
CA PHE A 238 24.22 6.59 5.46
C PHE A 238 23.27 7.17 4.41
N ALA A 239 22.12 6.49 4.25
CA ALA A 239 21.02 6.92 3.42
C ALA A 239 19.67 6.53 4.03
N PHE A 240 18.64 7.32 3.71
CA PHE A 240 17.25 7.03 4.02
C PHE A 240 16.58 6.36 2.83
N LEU A 241 15.82 5.29 3.09
CA LEU A 241 15.18 4.49 2.04
C LEU A 241 13.68 4.45 2.22
N GLY A 242 13.00 4.11 1.15
CA GLY A 242 11.58 3.78 1.15
C GLY A 242 10.67 4.99 0.93
N GLN A 243 9.44 4.88 1.39
CA GLN A 243 8.35 5.78 1.05
C GLN A 243 8.44 7.15 1.74
N PHE A 244 9.22 7.24 2.81
CA PHE A 244 9.43 8.47 3.58
C PHE A 244 10.81 9.08 3.36
N ALA A 245 11.40 8.85 2.20
CA ALA A 245 12.61 9.53 1.72
C ALA A 245 12.32 10.28 0.42
N GLU A 246 13.05 11.38 0.17
CA GLU A 246 12.91 12.23 -1.01
C GLU A 246 14.07 11.97 -1.97
N THR A 247 13.77 11.65 -3.24
CA THR A 247 14.81 11.48 -4.27
C THR A 247 15.37 12.83 -4.72
N LEU A 248 16.66 12.89 -5.07
CA LEU A 248 17.32 14.10 -5.57
C LEU A 248 16.85 14.51 -6.96
N ASP A 249 16.62 13.51 -7.84
CA ASP A 249 16.30 13.77 -9.25
C ASP A 249 14.87 14.27 -9.47
N ASP A 250 13.96 14.02 -8.54
CA ASP A 250 12.55 14.35 -8.70
C ASP A 250 11.86 14.63 -7.36
N PRO A 251 12.30 15.65 -6.66
CA PRO A 251 11.75 16.00 -5.36
C PRO A 251 10.28 16.42 -5.49
N GLY A 252 9.45 15.92 -4.58
CA GLY A 252 8.02 16.23 -4.54
C GLY A 252 7.13 15.38 -5.45
N ARG A 253 7.65 14.44 -6.23
CA ARG A 253 6.83 13.49 -6.99
C ARG A 253 6.11 12.50 -6.09
N ASP A 254 4.82 12.34 -6.34
CA ASP A 254 3.93 11.51 -5.55
C ASP A 254 3.75 10.10 -6.14
N THR A 255 4.82 9.31 -6.17
CA THR A 255 4.73 7.87 -6.47
C THR A 255 5.22 7.03 -5.28
N VAL A 256 5.19 7.63 -4.11
CA VAL A 256 5.84 7.16 -2.89
C VAL A 256 5.32 5.83 -2.32
N PHE A 257 4.08 5.45 -2.64
CA PHE A 257 3.49 4.21 -2.10
C PHE A 257 3.85 2.94 -2.90
N THR A 258 4.57 3.07 -4.00
CA THR A 258 4.91 1.93 -4.86
C THR A 258 6.22 1.25 -4.44
N ILE A 259 6.31 -0.06 -4.64
CA ILE A 259 7.55 -0.82 -4.50
C ILE A 259 8.64 -0.25 -5.42
N GLU A 260 8.25 0.23 -6.60
CA GLU A 260 9.14 0.87 -7.55
C GLU A 260 9.82 2.09 -6.94
N TYR A 261 9.09 2.95 -6.23
CA TYR A 261 9.68 4.11 -5.56
C TYR A 261 10.70 3.68 -4.49
N SER A 262 10.40 2.67 -3.68
CA SER A 262 11.35 2.13 -2.71
C SER A 262 12.61 1.57 -3.37
N GLY A 263 12.46 0.93 -4.54
CA GLY A 263 13.60 0.47 -5.35
C GLY A 263 14.45 1.63 -5.88
N ARG A 264 13.82 2.73 -6.30
CA ARG A 264 14.50 3.94 -6.78
C ARG A 264 15.32 4.60 -5.68
N THR A 265 14.75 4.77 -4.48
CA THR A 265 15.50 5.32 -3.34
C THR A 265 16.70 4.45 -2.97
N ALA A 266 16.58 3.12 -3.04
CA ALA A 266 17.67 2.21 -2.78
C ALA A 266 18.77 2.30 -3.87
N MET A 267 18.40 2.42 -5.15
CA MET A 267 19.37 2.60 -6.24
C MET A 267 20.12 3.93 -6.09
N GLU A 268 19.40 5.03 -5.81
CA GLU A 268 20.02 6.34 -5.58
C GLU A 268 21.01 6.29 -4.41
N ALA A 269 20.60 5.71 -3.27
CA ALA A 269 21.45 5.56 -2.10
C ALA A 269 22.76 4.83 -2.41
N VAL A 270 22.68 3.71 -3.12
CA VAL A 270 23.87 2.93 -3.50
C VAL A 270 24.75 3.71 -4.45
N TYR A 271 24.21 4.31 -5.51
CA TYR A 271 24.99 5.03 -6.51
C TYR A 271 25.73 6.23 -5.90
N VAL A 272 25.02 7.01 -5.07
CA VAL A 272 25.62 8.19 -4.42
C VAL A 272 26.70 7.78 -3.42
N LEU A 273 26.39 6.86 -2.48
CA LEU A 273 27.32 6.47 -1.42
C LEU A 273 28.54 5.69 -1.92
N THR A 274 28.43 5.01 -3.06
CA THR A 274 29.56 4.25 -3.64
C THR A 274 30.26 4.99 -4.77
N GLY A 275 29.86 6.21 -5.09
CA GLY A 275 30.45 7.02 -6.16
C GLY A 275 30.25 6.44 -7.57
N VAL A 276 29.18 5.68 -7.77
CA VAL A 276 28.85 5.13 -9.10
C VAL A 276 28.13 6.20 -9.92
N GLU A 277 28.75 6.66 -10.97
CA GLU A 277 28.18 7.62 -11.93
C GLU A 277 27.11 6.94 -12.81
N LYS A 278 25.93 6.69 -12.22
CA LYS A 278 24.80 6.11 -12.92
C LYS A 278 23.50 6.75 -12.41
N GLY A 279 22.69 7.27 -13.33
CA GLY A 279 21.36 7.77 -12.99
C GLY A 279 20.40 6.64 -12.63
N VAL A 280 19.47 6.92 -11.72
CA VAL A 280 18.32 6.03 -11.47
C VAL A 280 17.43 6.06 -12.72
N PRO A 281 17.03 4.92 -13.29
CA PRO A 281 16.14 4.91 -14.45
C PRO A 281 14.85 5.69 -14.19
N GLU A 282 14.40 6.47 -15.17
CA GLU A 282 13.13 7.17 -15.08
C GLU A 282 11.95 6.18 -14.98
N VAL A 283 10.86 6.62 -14.34
CA VAL A 283 9.60 5.88 -14.34
C VAL A 283 9.08 5.81 -15.77
N TYR A 284 8.78 4.59 -16.23
CA TYR A 284 8.26 4.40 -17.57
C TYR A 284 6.92 5.11 -17.77
N ALA A 285 6.89 6.10 -18.63
CA ALA A 285 5.73 6.94 -18.88
C ALA A 285 4.71 6.27 -19.83
N SER A 286 4.11 5.15 -19.39
CA SER A 286 3.15 4.35 -20.19
C SER A 286 1.97 5.15 -20.75
N ARG A 287 1.58 6.24 -20.09
CA ARG A 287 0.52 7.17 -20.55
C ARG A 287 0.80 7.84 -21.89
N TYR A 288 2.04 7.85 -22.34
CA TYR A 288 2.44 8.38 -23.66
C TYR A 288 2.77 7.29 -24.66
N ASP A 289 2.72 6.01 -24.29
CA ASP A 289 2.98 4.91 -25.20
C ASP A 289 1.67 4.43 -25.83
N ILE A 290 1.53 4.62 -27.12
CA ILE A 290 0.33 4.27 -27.88
C ILE A 290 -0.06 2.79 -27.72
N ARG A 291 0.90 1.90 -27.49
CA ARG A 291 0.63 0.46 -27.31
C ARG A 291 -0.18 0.22 -26.04
N TYR A 292 0.17 0.93 -24.94
CA TYR A 292 -0.57 0.83 -23.67
C TYR A 292 -1.93 1.49 -23.76
N LEU A 293 -2.04 2.64 -24.45
CA LEU A 293 -3.31 3.32 -24.64
C LEU A 293 -4.29 2.49 -25.48
N LEU A 294 -3.80 1.84 -26.55
CA LEU A 294 -4.62 0.93 -27.36
C LEU A 294 -5.03 -0.31 -26.55
N ASN A 295 -4.13 -0.88 -25.77
CA ASN A 295 -4.44 -2.01 -24.92
C ASN A 295 -5.47 -1.64 -23.84
N ALA A 296 -5.36 -0.46 -23.22
CA ALA A 296 -6.36 0.05 -22.28
C ALA A 296 -7.73 0.18 -22.95
N GLY A 297 -7.78 0.69 -24.19
CA GLY A 297 -9.01 0.75 -24.98
C GLY A 297 -9.64 -0.62 -25.24
N VAL A 298 -8.81 -1.62 -25.59
CA VAL A 298 -9.27 -3.01 -25.76
C VAL A 298 -9.80 -3.60 -24.45
N CYS A 299 -9.14 -3.33 -23.32
CA CYS A 299 -9.61 -3.78 -22.01
C CYS A 299 -10.94 -3.14 -21.58
N LEU A 300 -11.11 -1.83 -21.88
CA LEU A 300 -12.37 -1.11 -21.61
C LEU A 300 -13.55 -1.66 -22.44
N LEU A 301 -13.27 -2.24 -23.58
CA LEU A 301 -14.26 -2.84 -24.47
C LEU A 301 -14.41 -4.36 -24.28
N ASP A 302 -13.99 -4.91 -23.16
CA ASP A 302 -14.00 -6.35 -22.84
C ASP A 302 -13.33 -7.22 -23.92
N GLY A 303 -12.30 -6.70 -24.57
CA GLY A 303 -11.58 -7.37 -25.66
C GLY A 303 -12.21 -7.20 -27.05
N GLU A 304 -13.34 -6.51 -27.15
CA GLU A 304 -13.89 -6.12 -28.45
C GLU A 304 -13.00 -5.09 -29.13
N LYS A 305 -12.85 -5.22 -30.42
CA LYS A 305 -12.11 -4.22 -31.22
C LYS A 305 -12.89 -2.91 -31.22
N PRO A 306 -12.26 -1.77 -30.93
CA PRO A 306 -12.93 -0.49 -31.06
C PRO A 306 -13.42 -0.30 -32.46
N LYS A 307 -14.69 0.04 -32.66
CA LYS A 307 -15.26 0.45 -33.95
C LYS A 307 -14.74 1.85 -34.25
N LEU A 308 -13.49 1.94 -34.70
CA LEU A 308 -12.92 3.18 -35.21
C LEU A 308 -13.41 3.37 -36.65
N ASP A 309 -14.31 4.32 -36.85
CA ASP A 309 -14.66 4.84 -38.17
C ASP A 309 -13.47 5.70 -38.66
N LEU A 310 -12.38 5.03 -38.98
CA LEU A 310 -11.24 5.68 -39.61
C LEU A 310 -11.58 5.84 -41.11
N PRO A 311 -11.41 7.05 -41.67
CA PRO A 311 -11.54 7.24 -43.12
C PRO A 311 -10.58 6.29 -43.82
N PRO A 312 -10.99 5.68 -44.96
CA PRO A 312 -10.17 4.72 -45.66
C PRO A 312 -8.82 5.38 -45.97
N LEU A 313 -7.73 4.80 -45.44
CA LEU A 313 -6.38 5.20 -45.78
C LEU A 313 -6.28 5.11 -47.32
N ALA A 314 -6.12 6.25 -47.97
CA ALA A 314 -5.90 6.33 -49.42
C ALA A 314 -4.72 5.41 -49.72
N LYS A 315 -4.98 4.33 -50.47
CA LYS A 315 -3.93 3.45 -50.97
C LYS A 315 -2.98 4.32 -51.79
N ARG A 316 -1.82 4.67 -51.23
CA ARG A 316 -0.72 5.20 -52.02
C ARG A 316 -0.34 4.12 -53.02
N LYS A 317 -0.55 4.42 -54.34
CA LYS A 317 -0.02 3.64 -55.44
C LYS A 317 1.51 3.75 -55.46
#